data_a32686c37b2c26cbeb1bbbd107ff5e59
#
_entry.id   a32686c37b2c26cbeb1bbbd107ff5e59
#
_cell.length_a   1.000
_cell.length_b   1.000
_cell.length_c   1.000
_cell.angle_alpha   90.00
_cell.angle_beta   90.00
_cell.angle_gamma   90.00
#
_symmetry.space_group_name_H-M   'P 1'
#
loop_
_entity.id
_entity.type
_entity.pdbx_description
1 polymer ?
#
loop_
_entity_poly.entity_id
_entity_poly.type
_entity_poly.pdbx_seq_one_letter_code
_entity_poly.pdbx_strand_id
1 'polypeptide(L)'
;GTGAGPLVFSDAVSLPFRLGFPRVYTIFAAAGLTDDVVFIGSGKLGIPENAVVAFAMGVDMINVGREAMLSVGCIQAQKCHTGGCPTGIATQNQWLTRGVDPTSMAERCANYLRALRRELIKVSGAVGVPHPAMITPNDVELAHGTRTSTTLAEVYGYEDDWGVPSDADIAAITDIMIENGIAEYSAASLPPGVKPRAASGSTTQPGTDADAAT
;
A
#
# COMPACT_ATOMS: atom_id res chain seq x y z
N GLY A 1 4.32 -13.55 -7.11
CA GLY A 1 5.60 -14.05 -7.62
C GLY A 1 6.48 -14.62 -6.52
N THR A 2 7.29 -15.57 -6.88
CA THR A 2 8.22 -16.24 -5.96
C THR A 2 9.58 -16.40 -6.61
N GLY A 3 10.67 -16.25 -5.84
CA GLY A 3 12.03 -16.57 -6.30
C GLY A 3 12.26 -18.05 -6.59
N ALA A 4 11.37 -18.93 -6.13
CA ALA A 4 11.47 -20.38 -6.37
C ALA A 4 11.00 -20.79 -7.77
N GLY A 5 10.17 -20.00 -8.44
CA GLY A 5 9.67 -20.28 -9.78
C GLY A 5 10.44 -19.57 -10.89
N PRO A 6 10.42 -20.11 -12.13
CA PRO A 6 10.92 -19.41 -13.30
C PRO A 6 10.22 -18.04 -13.47
N LEU A 7 10.98 -17.04 -13.95
CA LEU A 7 10.47 -15.68 -14.09
C LEU A 7 9.22 -15.61 -14.98
N VAL A 8 9.15 -16.44 -16.03
CA VAL A 8 7.99 -16.52 -16.93
C VAL A 8 6.69 -16.87 -16.18
N PHE A 9 6.76 -17.69 -15.14
CA PHE A 9 5.58 -18.00 -14.31
C PHE A 9 5.21 -16.84 -13.39
N SER A 10 6.20 -16.14 -12.82
CA SER A 10 5.95 -14.98 -11.97
C SER A 10 5.36 -13.79 -12.73
N ASP A 11 5.71 -13.61 -13.98
CA ASP A 11 5.32 -12.44 -14.76
C ASP A 11 4.12 -12.72 -15.71
N ALA A 12 3.87 -13.98 -16.08
CA ALA A 12 2.88 -14.30 -17.10
C ALA A 12 1.75 -15.25 -16.64
N VAL A 13 1.89 -15.90 -15.48
CA VAL A 13 0.89 -16.84 -14.96
C VAL A 13 0.25 -16.27 -13.71
N SER A 14 -0.63 -15.34 -13.84
CA SER A 14 -1.57 -14.82 -12.83
C SER A 14 -2.01 -13.43 -13.27
N LEU A 15 -3.00 -12.87 -12.58
CA LEU A 15 -3.40 -11.50 -12.82
C LEU A 15 -2.35 -10.54 -12.22
N PRO A 16 -2.02 -9.45 -12.92
CA PRO A 16 -1.31 -8.34 -12.30
C PRO A 16 -2.02 -7.87 -11.03
N PHE A 17 -1.25 -7.42 -10.03
CA PHE A 17 -1.79 -6.98 -8.74
C PHE A 17 -2.97 -6.00 -8.89
N ARG A 18 -2.81 -4.97 -9.71
CA ARG A 18 -3.85 -3.95 -9.94
C ARG A 18 -5.16 -4.49 -10.54
N LEU A 19 -5.15 -5.66 -11.14
CA LEU A 19 -6.34 -6.33 -11.66
C LEU A 19 -6.88 -7.40 -10.71
N GLY A 20 -5.99 -8.10 -10.03
CA GLY A 20 -6.35 -9.21 -9.16
C GLY A 20 -6.87 -8.77 -7.80
N PHE A 21 -6.18 -7.83 -7.18
CA PHE A 21 -6.52 -7.37 -5.83
C PHE A 21 -7.91 -6.74 -5.73
N PRO A 22 -8.31 -5.76 -6.56
CA PRO A 22 -9.63 -5.15 -6.45
C PRO A 22 -10.77 -6.16 -6.59
N ARG A 23 -10.62 -7.18 -7.44
CA ARG A 23 -11.60 -8.24 -7.61
C ARG A 23 -11.83 -9.08 -6.35
N VAL A 24 -10.78 -9.29 -5.57
CA VAL A 24 -10.88 -9.97 -4.28
C VAL A 24 -11.45 -9.03 -3.24
N TYR A 25 -10.90 -7.83 -3.14
CA TYR A 25 -11.30 -6.82 -2.16
C TYR A 25 -12.81 -6.52 -2.23
N THR A 26 -13.34 -6.26 -3.43
CA THR A 26 -14.76 -5.96 -3.63
C THR A 26 -15.70 -7.07 -3.17
N ILE A 27 -15.27 -8.35 -3.25
CA ILE A 27 -16.07 -9.48 -2.74
C ILE A 27 -16.15 -9.43 -1.21
N PHE A 28 -15.04 -9.16 -0.53
CA PHE A 28 -14.99 -9.04 0.92
C PHE A 28 -15.75 -7.79 1.39
N ALA A 29 -15.56 -6.67 0.71
CA ALA A 29 -16.24 -5.41 1.03
C ALA A 29 -17.76 -5.53 0.87
N ALA A 30 -18.25 -6.12 -0.22
CA ALA A 30 -19.68 -6.38 -0.41
C ALA A 30 -20.27 -7.33 0.64
N ALA A 31 -19.46 -8.17 1.27
CA ALA A 31 -19.87 -9.06 2.36
C ALA A 31 -19.72 -8.40 3.74
N GLY A 32 -19.18 -7.18 3.85
CA GLY A 32 -18.91 -6.51 5.12
C GLY A 32 -17.82 -7.17 5.96
N LEU A 33 -16.83 -7.81 5.32
CA LEU A 33 -15.78 -8.59 5.98
C LEU A 33 -14.41 -7.94 5.93
N THR A 34 -14.30 -6.69 5.50
CA THR A 34 -13.00 -5.99 5.38
C THR A 34 -12.30 -5.81 6.71
N ASP A 35 -13.04 -5.56 7.77
CA ASP A 35 -12.50 -5.32 9.11
C ASP A 35 -12.11 -6.63 9.84
N ASP A 36 -12.57 -7.79 9.33
CA ASP A 36 -12.29 -9.09 9.91
C ASP A 36 -11.01 -9.75 9.34
N VAL A 37 -10.41 -9.15 8.30
CA VAL A 37 -9.25 -9.72 7.60
C VAL A 37 -8.15 -8.67 7.39
N VAL A 38 -6.90 -9.13 7.30
CA VAL A 38 -5.75 -8.30 6.94
C VAL A 38 -5.38 -8.57 5.49
N PHE A 39 -5.47 -7.55 4.64
CA PHE A 39 -5.10 -7.64 3.23
C PHE A 39 -3.62 -7.40 3.03
N ILE A 40 -2.89 -8.44 2.61
CA ILE A 40 -1.46 -8.33 2.31
C ILE A 40 -1.24 -8.31 0.80
N GLY A 41 -0.90 -7.15 0.26
CA GLY A 41 -0.63 -6.96 -1.16
C GLY A 41 0.74 -7.48 -1.58
N SER A 42 0.83 -8.12 -2.75
CA SER A 42 2.09 -8.56 -3.35
C SER A 42 2.05 -8.39 -4.86
N GLY A 43 3.15 -7.92 -5.44
CA GLY A 43 3.27 -7.76 -6.90
C GLY A 43 3.99 -6.48 -7.30
N LYS A 44 5.32 -6.45 -7.16
CA LYS A 44 6.17 -5.29 -7.50
C LYS A 44 5.81 -4.02 -6.71
N LEU A 45 5.49 -4.19 -5.41
CA LEU A 45 5.07 -3.10 -4.53
C LEU A 45 6.22 -2.44 -3.77
N GLY A 46 7.45 -2.78 -4.07
CA GLY A 46 8.64 -2.23 -3.40
C GLY A 46 9.12 -0.88 -3.93
N ILE A 47 8.34 -0.22 -4.78
CA ILE A 47 8.56 1.16 -5.22
C ILE A 47 7.38 2.04 -4.79
N PRO A 48 7.63 3.30 -4.41
CA PRO A 48 6.61 4.16 -3.79
C PRO A 48 5.32 4.28 -4.60
N GLU A 49 5.41 4.44 -5.90
CA GLU A 49 4.26 4.65 -6.79
C GLU A 49 3.30 3.44 -6.80
N ASN A 50 3.86 2.24 -6.78
CA ASN A 50 3.04 1.03 -6.74
C ASN A 50 2.48 0.77 -5.34
N ALA A 51 3.27 1.07 -4.30
CA ALA A 51 2.85 0.90 -2.92
C ALA A 51 1.69 1.86 -2.55
N VAL A 52 1.78 3.13 -2.96
CA VAL A 52 0.70 4.11 -2.74
C VAL A 52 -0.61 3.65 -3.38
N VAL A 53 -0.57 3.18 -4.62
CA VAL A 53 -1.76 2.64 -5.29
C VAL A 53 -2.30 1.41 -4.57
N ALA A 54 -1.43 0.55 -4.01
CA ALA A 54 -1.87 -0.60 -3.24
C ALA A 54 -2.59 -0.19 -1.95
N PHE A 55 -2.02 0.73 -1.19
CA PHE A 55 -2.66 1.26 0.02
C PHE A 55 -3.99 1.95 -0.30
N ALA A 56 -4.03 2.77 -1.35
CA ALA A 56 -5.26 3.41 -1.80
C ALA A 56 -6.36 2.41 -2.21
N MET A 57 -6.01 1.18 -2.60
CA MET A 57 -6.98 0.13 -2.90
C MET A 57 -7.45 -0.68 -1.68
N GLY A 58 -6.98 -0.36 -0.46
CA GLY A 58 -7.38 -1.04 0.77
C GLY A 58 -6.42 -2.17 1.20
N VAL A 59 -5.15 -2.12 0.80
CA VAL A 59 -4.11 -3.02 1.32
C VAL A 59 -3.60 -2.53 2.67
N ASP A 60 -3.60 -3.38 3.68
CA ASP A 60 -3.06 -3.06 5.01
C ASP A 60 -1.54 -3.20 5.07
N MET A 61 -1.00 -4.19 4.38
CA MET A 61 0.44 -4.49 4.36
C MET A 61 0.91 -4.85 2.96
N ILE A 62 2.16 -4.51 2.65
CA ILE A 62 2.79 -4.88 1.38
C ILE A 62 3.91 -5.90 1.56
N ASN A 63 3.94 -6.92 0.71
CA ASN A 63 5.06 -7.82 0.57
C ASN A 63 6.05 -7.26 -0.46
N VAL A 64 7.29 -7.03 -0.02
CA VAL A 64 8.38 -6.55 -0.85
C VAL A 64 9.41 -7.66 -1.03
N GLY A 65 9.50 -8.21 -2.23
CA GLY A 65 10.40 -9.31 -2.53
C GLY A 65 11.57 -8.90 -3.42
N ARG A 66 11.29 -8.63 -4.69
CA ARG A 66 12.31 -8.38 -5.71
C ARG A 66 13.17 -7.15 -5.39
N GLU A 67 12.56 -6.07 -4.99
CA GLU A 67 13.22 -4.81 -4.66
C GLU A 67 14.11 -4.97 -3.43
N ALA A 68 13.64 -5.69 -2.41
CA ALA A 68 14.47 -6.04 -1.25
C ALA A 68 15.65 -6.93 -1.64
N MET A 69 15.46 -7.92 -2.54
CA MET A 69 16.59 -8.71 -3.06
C MET A 69 17.60 -7.86 -3.83
N LEU A 70 17.13 -6.88 -4.62
CA LEU A 70 18.01 -5.94 -5.32
C LEU A 70 18.87 -5.13 -4.33
N SER A 71 18.27 -4.69 -3.22
CA SER A 71 18.98 -3.92 -2.20
C SER A 71 20.12 -4.70 -1.56
N VAL A 72 19.99 -6.03 -1.44
CA VAL A 72 21.04 -6.91 -0.90
C VAL A 72 21.97 -7.52 -1.96
N GLY A 73 21.94 -6.99 -3.18
CA GLY A 73 22.92 -7.33 -4.22
C GLY A 73 22.44 -8.31 -5.29
N CYS A 74 21.14 -8.53 -5.45
CA CYS A 74 20.61 -9.28 -6.59
C CYS A 74 20.88 -8.54 -7.90
N ILE A 75 21.45 -9.23 -8.88
CA ILE A 75 21.75 -8.71 -10.21
C ILE A 75 20.73 -9.13 -11.27
N GLN A 76 19.59 -9.65 -10.85
CA GLN A 76 18.54 -10.18 -11.74
C GLN A 76 19.01 -11.26 -12.73
N ALA A 77 19.92 -12.12 -12.32
CA ALA A 77 20.41 -13.21 -13.14
C ALA A 77 19.35 -14.28 -13.49
N GLN A 78 18.18 -14.21 -12.86
CA GLN A 78 17.02 -15.08 -13.10
C GLN A 78 17.30 -16.58 -12.92
N LYS A 79 18.29 -16.91 -12.07
CA LYS A 79 18.72 -18.28 -11.75
C LYS A 79 18.19 -18.78 -10.40
N CYS A 80 17.26 -18.05 -9.76
CA CYS A 80 16.75 -18.38 -8.42
C CYS A 80 16.16 -19.79 -8.35
N HIS A 81 15.36 -20.16 -9.36
CA HIS A 81 14.71 -21.47 -9.43
C HIS A 81 15.66 -22.64 -9.68
N THR A 82 16.88 -22.37 -10.10
CA THR A 82 17.89 -23.43 -10.38
C THR A 82 18.84 -23.68 -9.21
N GLY A 83 18.77 -22.83 -8.15
CA GLY A 83 19.76 -22.82 -7.07
C GLY A 83 21.14 -22.30 -7.47
N GLY A 84 21.32 -21.86 -8.72
CA GLY A 84 22.59 -21.36 -9.28
C GLY A 84 22.72 -19.85 -9.23
N CYS A 85 22.22 -19.18 -8.19
CA CYS A 85 22.31 -17.73 -8.04
C CYS A 85 23.78 -17.28 -7.94
N PRO A 86 24.29 -16.48 -8.91
CA PRO A 86 25.72 -16.13 -8.94
C PRO A 86 26.13 -15.18 -7.81
N THR A 87 25.18 -14.46 -7.20
CA THR A 87 25.42 -13.54 -6.09
C THR A 87 25.20 -14.16 -4.72
N GLY A 88 24.81 -15.45 -4.66
CA GLY A 88 24.65 -16.16 -3.39
C GLY A 88 23.32 -15.91 -2.66
N ILE A 89 22.45 -15.00 -3.13
CA ILE A 89 21.23 -14.59 -2.42
C ILE A 89 20.15 -15.69 -2.42
N ALA A 90 19.94 -16.35 -3.57
CA ALA A 90 18.89 -17.35 -3.75
C ALA A 90 19.50 -18.72 -4.09
N THR A 91 20.33 -19.24 -3.20
CA THR A 91 20.99 -20.55 -3.37
C THR A 91 21.30 -21.16 -2.02
N GLN A 92 21.38 -22.49 -1.98
CA GLN A 92 21.89 -23.28 -0.85
C GLN A 92 23.34 -23.75 -1.08
N ASN A 93 23.96 -23.37 -2.20
CA ASN A 93 25.35 -23.71 -2.50
C ASN A 93 26.28 -22.90 -1.59
N GLN A 94 27.02 -23.61 -0.71
CA GLN A 94 27.90 -23.00 0.29
C GLN A 94 29.01 -22.13 -0.31
N TRP A 95 29.46 -22.43 -1.54
CA TRP A 95 30.46 -21.61 -2.22
C TRP A 95 29.86 -20.29 -2.68
N LEU A 96 28.67 -20.32 -3.28
CA LEU A 96 28.00 -19.13 -3.79
C LEU A 96 27.51 -18.22 -2.65
N THR A 97 27.03 -18.78 -1.54
CA THR A 97 26.57 -18.01 -0.38
C THR A 97 27.67 -17.18 0.28
N ARG A 98 28.95 -17.53 0.09
CA ARG A 98 30.08 -16.73 0.58
C ARG A 98 30.16 -15.33 -0.06
N GLY A 99 29.51 -15.11 -1.20
CA GLY A 99 29.42 -13.81 -1.84
C GLY A 99 28.50 -12.82 -1.11
N VAL A 100 27.73 -13.28 -0.12
CA VAL A 100 26.81 -12.45 0.67
C VAL A 100 27.44 -12.20 2.04
N ASP A 101 27.81 -10.95 2.31
CA ASP A 101 28.16 -10.51 3.67
C ASP A 101 26.87 -10.05 4.38
N PRO A 102 26.34 -10.79 5.38
CA PRO A 102 25.09 -10.46 6.04
C PRO A 102 25.12 -9.09 6.71
N THR A 103 26.25 -8.67 7.27
CA THR A 103 26.38 -7.41 7.99
C THR A 103 26.19 -6.22 7.06
N SER A 104 26.95 -6.19 5.97
CA SER A 104 26.86 -5.14 4.96
C SER A 104 25.52 -5.16 4.24
N MET A 105 24.99 -6.34 3.91
CA MET A 105 23.72 -6.47 3.20
C MET A 105 22.50 -6.10 4.07
N ALA A 106 22.56 -6.36 5.38
CA ALA A 106 21.53 -5.92 6.32
C ALA A 106 21.41 -4.39 6.37
N GLU A 107 22.53 -3.68 6.39
CA GLU A 107 22.54 -2.20 6.35
C GLU A 107 21.93 -1.67 5.05
N ARG A 108 22.31 -2.25 3.91
CA ARG A 108 21.75 -1.87 2.60
C ARG A 108 20.24 -2.10 2.54
N CYS A 109 19.75 -3.24 3.05
CA CYS A 109 18.33 -3.53 3.13
C CYS A 109 17.61 -2.53 4.03
N ALA A 110 18.16 -2.22 5.20
CA ALA A 110 17.62 -1.25 6.11
C ALA A 110 17.54 0.16 5.49
N ASN A 111 18.56 0.57 4.75
CA ASN A 111 18.57 1.84 4.03
C ASN A 111 17.51 1.91 2.95
N TYR A 112 17.31 0.82 2.20
CA TYR A 112 16.23 0.71 1.22
C TYR A 112 14.85 0.85 1.89
N LEU A 113 14.59 0.12 2.98
CA LEU A 113 13.30 0.19 3.67
C LEU A 113 13.04 1.58 4.29
N ARG A 114 14.07 2.21 4.86
CA ARG A 114 13.97 3.59 5.35
C ARG A 114 13.65 4.58 4.23
N ALA A 115 14.30 4.40 3.06
CA ALA A 115 14.03 5.24 1.89
C ALA A 115 12.60 5.04 1.38
N LEU A 116 12.15 3.79 1.22
CA LEU A 116 10.78 3.49 0.81
C LEU A 116 9.75 4.13 1.76
N ARG A 117 9.93 3.93 3.07
CA ARG A 117 9.06 4.54 4.09
C ARG A 117 9.02 6.06 3.98
N ARG A 118 10.19 6.70 3.87
CA ARG A 118 10.29 8.16 3.75
C ARG A 118 9.56 8.70 2.53
N GLU A 119 9.71 8.05 1.37
CA GLU A 119 9.02 8.47 0.15
C GLU A 119 7.50 8.24 0.24
N LEU A 120 7.04 7.17 0.87
CA LEU A 120 5.61 6.93 1.13
C LEU A 120 5.01 8.03 2.01
N ILE A 121 5.68 8.41 3.10
CA ILE A 121 5.24 9.52 3.96
C ILE A 121 5.20 10.86 3.21
N LYS A 122 6.18 11.12 2.34
CA LYS A 122 6.14 12.33 1.49
C LYS A 122 4.93 12.38 0.57
N VAL A 123 4.61 11.25 -0.07
CA VAL A 123 3.44 11.17 -0.96
C VAL A 123 2.16 11.35 -0.15
N SER A 124 2.04 10.72 1.03
CA SER A 124 0.90 10.91 1.92
C SER A 124 0.72 12.38 2.30
N GLY A 125 1.81 13.06 2.67
CA GLY A 125 1.80 14.49 2.98
C GLY A 125 1.38 15.35 1.79
N ALA A 126 1.76 14.98 0.58
CA ALA A 126 1.33 15.69 -0.64
C ALA A 126 -0.18 15.49 -0.92
N VAL A 127 -0.74 14.33 -0.57
CA VAL A 127 -2.18 14.06 -0.63
C VAL A 127 -2.93 14.80 0.50
N GLY A 128 -2.25 15.14 1.58
CA GLY A 128 -2.83 15.83 2.74
C GLY A 128 -3.18 14.91 3.91
N VAL A 129 -2.63 13.70 3.93
CA VAL A 129 -2.81 12.73 5.02
C VAL A 129 -1.47 12.36 5.67
N PRO A 130 -1.43 12.06 6.98
CA PRO A 130 -0.18 11.79 7.69
C PRO A 130 0.44 10.43 7.38
N HIS A 131 -0.35 9.47 6.87
CA HIS A 131 0.12 8.10 6.64
C HIS A 131 -0.44 7.50 5.34
N PRO A 132 0.32 6.65 4.62
CA PRO A 132 -0.15 6.05 3.36
C PRO A 132 -1.42 5.22 3.48
N ALA A 133 -1.67 4.58 4.63
CA ALA A 133 -2.90 3.82 4.87
C ALA A 133 -4.17 4.71 4.95
N MET A 134 -4.01 6.02 4.98
CA MET A 134 -5.14 6.98 4.94
C MET A 134 -5.43 7.51 3.53
N ILE A 135 -4.65 7.10 2.53
CA ILE A 135 -4.90 7.43 1.12
C ILE A 135 -6.04 6.53 0.65
N THR A 136 -7.09 7.14 0.11
CA THR A 136 -8.31 6.43 -0.34
C THR A 136 -8.31 6.21 -1.86
N PRO A 137 -9.18 5.35 -2.39
CA PRO A 137 -9.31 5.15 -3.83
C PRO A 137 -9.71 6.43 -4.59
N ASN A 138 -10.30 7.42 -3.90
CA ASN A 138 -10.69 8.70 -4.49
C ASN A 138 -9.54 9.72 -4.55
N ASP A 139 -8.44 9.48 -3.84
CA ASP A 139 -7.26 10.36 -3.83
C ASP A 139 -6.28 10.03 -4.97
N VAL A 140 -6.49 8.93 -5.68
CA VAL A 140 -5.61 8.49 -6.78
C VAL A 140 -6.38 8.44 -8.08
N GLU A 141 -5.88 9.20 -9.07
CA GLU A 141 -6.45 9.25 -10.41
C GLU A 141 -5.56 8.53 -11.43
N LEU A 142 -6.17 7.81 -12.34
CA LEU A 142 -5.53 7.23 -13.51
C LEU A 142 -5.76 8.12 -14.72
N ALA A 143 -4.69 8.65 -15.29
CA ALA A 143 -4.78 9.49 -16.48
C ALA A 143 -5.11 8.66 -17.73
N HIS A 144 -6.09 9.10 -18.47
CA HIS A 144 -6.49 8.57 -19.78
C HIS A 144 -6.17 9.58 -20.87
N GLY A 145 -5.01 9.43 -21.50
CA GLY A 145 -4.52 10.39 -22.49
C GLY A 145 -4.09 11.73 -21.87
N THR A 146 -4.37 12.85 -22.53
CA THR A 146 -3.85 14.17 -22.14
C THR A 146 -4.84 15.07 -21.40
N ARG A 147 -6.11 14.68 -21.28
CA ARG A 147 -7.18 15.58 -20.81
C ARG A 147 -8.16 14.97 -19.83
N THR A 148 -8.11 13.67 -19.61
CA THR A 148 -9.07 12.96 -18.75
C THR A 148 -8.37 12.06 -17.78
N SER A 149 -8.89 12.00 -16.57
CA SER A 149 -8.49 11.05 -15.55
C SER A 149 -9.73 10.45 -14.90
N THR A 150 -9.56 9.32 -14.25
CA THR A 150 -10.63 8.61 -13.54
C THR A 150 -10.05 8.12 -12.22
N THR A 151 -10.80 8.24 -11.13
CA THR A 151 -10.36 7.78 -9.81
C THR A 151 -10.23 6.25 -9.77
N LEU A 152 -9.41 5.73 -8.85
CA LEU A 152 -9.34 4.28 -8.64
C LEU A 152 -10.70 3.71 -8.23
N ALA A 153 -11.50 4.45 -7.44
CA ALA A 153 -12.84 4.04 -7.05
C ALA A 153 -13.72 3.77 -8.27
N GLU A 154 -13.77 4.71 -9.21
CA GLU A 154 -14.57 4.58 -10.45
C GLU A 154 -14.04 3.44 -11.34
N VAL A 155 -12.70 3.33 -11.50
CA VAL A 155 -12.09 2.31 -12.37
C VAL A 155 -12.37 0.89 -11.90
N TYR A 156 -12.38 0.67 -10.57
CA TYR A 156 -12.57 -0.65 -9.99
C TYR A 156 -13.97 -0.90 -9.43
N GLY A 157 -14.87 0.08 -9.51
CA GLY A 157 -16.24 -0.02 -9.02
C GLY A 157 -16.32 -0.13 -7.49
N TYR A 158 -15.49 0.65 -6.80
CA TYR A 158 -15.54 0.75 -5.34
C TYR A 158 -16.74 1.64 -4.93
N GLU A 159 -17.43 1.22 -3.89
CA GLU A 159 -18.45 2.04 -3.22
C GLU A 159 -17.77 3.09 -2.30
N ASP A 160 -18.52 4.08 -1.85
CA ASP A 160 -17.99 5.29 -1.20
C ASP A 160 -17.15 5.01 0.09
N ASP A 161 -17.44 3.92 0.78
CA ASP A 161 -16.79 3.50 2.03
C ASP A 161 -15.70 2.42 1.83
N TRP A 162 -15.54 1.90 0.61
CA TRP A 162 -14.56 0.86 0.33
C TRP A 162 -13.14 1.42 0.18
N GLY A 163 -12.17 0.76 0.82
CA GLY A 163 -10.78 1.23 0.85
C GLY A 163 -10.57 2.48 1.71
N VAL A 164 -11.56 2.83 2.52
CA VAL A 164 -11.48 3.95 3.47
C VAL A 164 -11.26 3.38 4.88
N PRO A 165 -10.19 3.76 5.58
CA PRO A 165 -9.95 3.28 6.94
C PRO A 165 -11.05 3.78 7.90
N SER A 166 -11.39 2.96 8.89
CA SER A 166 -12.35 3.33 9.94
C SER A 166 -11.84 4.49 10.80
N ASP A 167 -12.74 5.20 11.50
CA ASP A 167 -12.35 6.26 12.43
C ASP A 167 -11.44 5.73 13.55
N ALA A 168 -11.61 4.47 13.96
CA ALA A 168 -10.76 3.82 14.94
C ALA A 168 -9.34 3.58 14.40
N ASP A 169 -9.20 3.14 13.16
CA ASP A 169 -7.90 2.95 12.52
C ASP A 169 -7.20 4.29 12.30
N ILE A 170 -7.94 5.30 11.87
CA ILE A 170 -7.41 6.66 11.72
C ILE A 170 -6.85 7.18 13.05
N ALA A 171 -7.57 7.00 14.16
CA ALA A 171 -7.12 7.39 15.48
C ALA A 171 -5.86 6.61 15.89
N ALA A 172 -5.87 5.28 15.76
CA ALA A 172 -4.73 4.42 16.10
C ALA A 172 -3.48 4.75 15.28
N ILE A 173 -3.62 4.97 13.97
CA ILE A 173 -2.52 5.37 13.09
C ILE A 173 -1.99 6.75 13.49
N THR A 174 -2.88 7.69 13.81
CA THR A 174 -2.50 9.04 14.24
C THR A 174 -1.69 9.00 15.52
N ASP A 175 -2.11 8.22 16.52
CA ASP A 175 -1.40 8.05 17.79
C ASP A 175 0.00 7.46 17.56
N ILE A 176 0.12 6.42 16.72
CA ILE A 176 1.42 5.83 16.35
C ILE A 176 2.32 6.87 15.67
N MET A 177 1.77 7.70 14.80
CA MET A 177 2.54 8.75 14.12
C MET A 177 3.03 9.81 15.10
N ILE A 178 2.21 10.19 16.09
CA ILE A 178 2.58 11.12 17.17
C ILE A 178 3.71 10.54 18.02
N GLU A 179 3.57 9.31 18.51
CA GLU A 179 4.57 8.64 19.33
C GLU A 179 5.94 8.51 18.63
N ASN A 180 5.94 8.35 17.31
CA ASN A 180 7.17 8.23 16.53
C ASN A 180 7.75 9.60 16.07
N GLY A 181 7.25 10.72 16.58
CA GLY A 181 7.76 12.06 16.27
C GLY A 181 7.52 12.50 14.82
N ILE A 182 6.60 11.85 14.11
CA ILE A 182 6.24 12.19 12.72
C ILE A 182 5.08 13.19 12.71
N ALA A 183 4.57 13.55 13.86
CA ALA A 183 3.40 14.40 14.09
C ALA A 183 3.66 15.92 13.90
N GLU A 184 4.75 16.35 13.29
CA GLU A 184 4.84 17.73 12.81
C GLU A 184 3.90 18.05 11.63
N TYR A 185 3.17 17.04 11.12
CA TYR A 185 2.02 17.21 10.23
C TYR A 185 0.71 17.40 11.01
N SER A 186 0.70 18.31 11.97
CA SER A 186 -0.53 18.81 12.54
C SER A 186 -1.28 19.65 11.50
N ALA A 187 -2.59 19.84 11.67
CA ALA A 187 -3.40 20.71 10.80
C ALA A 187 -2.82 22.15 10.65
N ALA A 188 -1.84 22.52 11.49
CA ALA A 188 -1.10 23.77 11.45
C ALA A 188 0.01 23.78 10.38
N SER A 189 0.44 22.66 9.83
CA SER A 189 1.47 22.55 8.79
C SER A 189 0.92 22.43 7.37
N LEU A 190 -0.41 22.47 7.21
CA LEU A 190 -1.02 22.57 5.89
C LEU A 190 -0.70 23.93 5.24
N PRO A 191 -0.38 23.97 3.94
CA PRO A 191 -0.19 25.21 3.23
C PRO A 191 -1.39 26.16 3.43
N PRO A 192 -1.19 27.50 3.50
CA PRO A 192 -2.30 28.44 3.65
C PRO A 192 -3.34 28.24 2.55
N GLY A 193 -4.57 27.93 2.94
CA GLY A 193 -5.69 27.70 2.01
C GLY A 193 -6.12 26.24 1.86
N VAL A 194 -5.35 25.27 2.35
CA VAL A 194 -5.78 23.86 2.42
C VAL A 194 -6.57 23.67 3.70
N LYS A 195 -7.87 23.43 3.57
CA LYS A 195 -8.73 23.06 4.73
C LYS A 195 -8.55 21.57 5.01
N PRO A 196 -8.45 21.16 6.28
CA PRO A 196 -8.60 19.75 6.64
C PRO A 196 -9.94 19.27 6.06
N ARG A 197 -9.92 18.12 5.40
CA ARG A 197 -11.15 17.49 4.91
C ARG A 197 -12.05 17.25 6.12
N ALA A 198 -13.20 17.89 6.16
CA ALA A 198 -14.19 17.61 7.19
C ALA A 198 -14.60 16.15 7.07
N ALA A 199 -14.53 15.39 8.18
CA ALA A 199 -15.13 14.08 8.25
C ALA A 199 -16.57 14.22 7.72
N SER A 200 -16.93 13.41 6.73
CA SER A 200 -18.30 13.38 6.20
C SER A 200 -19.19 12.82 7.29
N GLY A 201 -19.70 13.72 8.13
CA GLY A 201 -20.65 13.38 9.19
C GLY A 201 -21.93 12.91 8.53
N SER A 202 -22.24 11.63 8.64
CA SER A 202 -23.59 11.13 8.45
C SER A 202 -24.45 11.67 9.58
N THR A 203 -25.08 12.81 9.38
CA THR A 203 -26.18 13.27 10.21
C THR A 203 -27.43 12.46 9.88
N THR A 204 -27.56 11.27 10.44
CA THR A 204 -28.85 10.66 10.69
C THR A 204 -29.52 11.47 11.80
N GLN A 205 -30.36 12.41 11.43
CA GLN A 205 -31.31 13.00 12.37
C GLN A 205 -32.28 11.90 12.81
N PRO A 206 -32.50 11.73 14.12
CA PRO A 206 -33.65 10.92 14.59
C PRO A 206 -34.92 11.65 14.23
N GLY A 207 -35.78 10.99 13.45
CA GLY A 207 -37.12 11.45 13.21
C GLY A 207 -37.90 11.56 14.53
N THR A 208 -38.32 12.74 14.84
CA THR A 208 -39.33 12.99 15.86
C THR A 208 -40.69 12.63 15.30
N ASP A 209 -41.17 11.42 15.57
CA ASP A 209 -42.61 11.15 15.51
C ASP A 209 -43.21 11.69 16.80
N ALA A 210 -43.96 12.77 16.66
CA ALA A 210 -44.86 13.23 17.69
C ALA A 210 -46.20 13.58 17.04
N ASP A 211 -47.21 12.88 17.50
CA ASP A 211 -48.62 13.25 17.56
C ASP A 211 -49.40 13.53 16.27
N ALA A 212 -50.37 12.65 16.04
CA ALA A 212 -51.75 13.11 15.85
C ALA A 212 -52.72 12.02 16.24
N ALA A 213 -53.31 12.20 17.45
CA ALA A 213 -54.59 11.63 17.79
C ALA A 213 -55.70 12.39 17.05
N THR A 214 -56.60 11.69 16.45
CA THR A 214 -58.10 11.78 16.48
C THR A 214 -58.70 10.76 15.55
#